data_8bb63df7a7ddcb2bfb24565846b4d158
#
_entry.id   8bb63df7a7ddcb2bfb24565846b4d158
#
_cell.length_a   1.000
_cell.length_b   1.000
_cell.length_c   1.000
_cell.angle_alpha   90.00
_cell.angle_beta   90.00
_cell.angle_gamma   90.00
#
_symmetry.space_group_name_H-M   'P 1'
#
loop_
_entity.id
_entity.type
_entity.pdbx_description
1 polymer ?
#
loop_
_entity_poly.entity_id
_entity_poly.type
_entity_poly.pdbx_seq_one_letter_code
_entity_poly.pdbx_strand_id
1 'polypeptide(L)'
;RVLFRSEALPTGFLQIRSFILTSATPDRVLSLMTPFHQADTQDFTNTGVPRAFSIEGSNFRFSPAPDSTYTARIVFYKAFDSIDSTTTTNTILTKFPDIYLYGALYYASTFIRGMDQQTVIQFKTQYEAAIKQAEDADALDKYNGSPLIQRSGININHLDNVK
;
A
#
# COMPACT_ATOMS: atom_id res chain seq x y z
N ARG A 1 -22.54 3.66 -26.31
CA ARG A 1 -22.07 3.90 -24.93
C ARG A 1 -21.15 2.76 -24.56
N VAL A 2 -19.85 3.02 -24.60
CA VAL A 2 -18.87 1.98 -24.21
C VAL A 2 -18.86 1.94 -22.69
N LEU A 3 -19.33 0.83 -22.13
CA LEU A 3 -19.17 0.54 -20.70
C LEU A 3 -17.75 0.05 -20.52
N PHE A 4 -16.92 0.83 -19.83
CA PHE A 4 -15.54 0.45 -19.56
C PHE A 4 -15.52 -0.75 -18.60
N ARG A 5 -14.98 -1.88 -19.07
CA ARG A 5 -14.72 -3.06 -18.24
C ARG A 5 -13.46 -2.92 -17.41
N SER A 6 -12.67 -1.90 -17.69
CA SER A 6 -11.37 -1.64 -17.05
C SER A 6 -11.16 -0.14 -16.85
N GLU A 7 -10.44 0.21 -15.81
CA GLU A 7 -10.03 1.56 -15.44
C GLU A 7 -8.53 1.59 -15.18
N ALA A 8 -7.85 2.67 -15.60
CA ALA A 8 -6.41 2.79 -15.43
C ALA A 8 -6.02 2.86 -13.95
N LEU A 9 -4.88 2.29 -13.62
CA LEU A 9 -4.28 2.42 -12.29
C LEU A 9 -3.88 3.89 -12.02
N PRO A 10 -4.06 4.39 -10.80
CA PRO A 10 -3.57 5.71 -10.42
C PRO A 10 -2.05 5.81 -10.59
N THR A 11 -1.57 7.03 -10.89
CA THR A 11 -0.13 7.29 -11.02
C THR A 11 0.61 6.90 -9.75
N GLY A 12 1.72 6.16 -9.92
CA GLY A 12 2.55 5.70 -8.81
C GLY A 12 1.93 4.56 -7.99
N PHE A 13 0.88 3.90 -8.49
CA PHE A 13 0.27 2.77 -7.81
C PHE A 13 1.28 1.65 -7.54
N LEU A 14 1.34 1.18 -6.28
CA LEU A 14 2.14 0.02 -5.88
C LEU A 14 1.25 -1.15 -5.50
N GLN A 15 0.35 -0.95 -4.54
CA GLN A 15 -0.48 -2.00 -4.02
C GLN A 15 -1.80 -1.43 -3.51
N ILE A 16 -2.88 -2.15 -3.73
CA ILE A 16 -4.19 -1.76 -3.20
C ILE A 16 -4.34 -2.19 -1.74
N ARG A 17 -4.98 -1.33 -0.95
CA ARG A 17 -5.36 -1.62 0.43
C ARG A 17 -6.87 -1.84 0.56
N SER A 18 -7.67 -1.01 -0.08
CA SER A 18 -9.12 -1.19 -0.12
C SER A 18 -9.72 -0.55 -1.37
N PHE A 19 -10.80 -1.14 -1.85
CA PHE A 19 -11.59 -0.64 -2.97
C PHE A 19 -13.07 -0.72 -2.61
N ILE A 20 -13.75 0.43 -2.55
CA ILE A 20 -15.13 0.55 -2.09
C ILE A 20 -15.93 1.32 -3.11
N LEU A 21 -17.03 0.75 -3.60
CA LEU A 21 -18.03 1.48 -4.40
C LEU A 21 -18.93 2.27 -3.46
N THR A 22 -18.90 3.60 -3.57
CA THR A 22 -19.66 4.51 -2.71
C THR A 22 -20.99 4.93 -3.32
N SER A 23 -21.21 4.68 -4.61
CA SER A 23 -22.49 4.93 -5.28
C SER A 23 -23.46 3.73 -5.23
N ALA A 24 -23.01 2.58 -4.69
CA ALA A 24 -23.89 1.47 -4.39
C ALA A 24 -24.59 1.70 -3.04
N THR A 25 -25.83 1.26 -2.91
CA THR A 25 -26.56 1.34 -1.65
C THR A 25 -26.93 -0.07 -1.17
N PRO A 26 -26.31 -0.56 -0.08
CA PRO A 26 -25.24 0.07 0.72
C PRO A 26 -23.88 0.09 -0.01
N ASP A 27 -22.92 0.86 0.53
CA ASP A 27 -21.51 0.86 0.07
C ASP A 27 -20.99 -0.57 -0.06
N ARG A 28 -20.29 -0.85 -1.15
CA ARG A 28 -19.81 -2.20 -1.45
C ARG A 28 -18.31 -2.27 -1.51
N VAL A 29 -17.72 -3.11 -0.66
CA VAL A 29 -16.30 -3.45 -0.75
C VAL A 29 -16.10 -4.45 -1.88
N LEU A 30 -15.14 -4.17 -2.78
CA LEU A 30 -14.76 -5.09 -3.86
C LEU A 30 -13.65 -6.03 -3.39
N SER A 31 -13.77 -7.30 -3.78
CA SER A 31 -12.75 -8.31 -3.52
C SER A 31 -11.69 -8.32 -4.61
N LEU A 32 -10.40 -8.36 -4.22
CA LEU A 32 -9.31 -8.60 -5.17
C LEU A 32 -9.29 -10.08 -5.56
N MET A 33 -9.28 -10.33 -6.86
CA MET A 33 -9.16 -11.68 -7.44
C MET A 33 -7.93 -11.77 -8.34
N THR A 34 -7.40 -12.98 -8.52
CA THR A 34 -6.39 -13.19 -9.57
C THR A 34 -7.07 -13.15 -10.94
N PRO A 35 -6.38 -12.67 -12.00
CA PRO A 35 -6.95 -12.66 -13.35
C PRO A 35 -7.42 -14.04 -13.82
N PHE A 36 -6.68 -15.10 -13.45
CA PHE A 36 -7.06 -16.49 -13.76
C PHE A 36 -8.38 -16.88 -13.11
N HIS A 37 -8.54 -16.65 -11.81
CA HIS A 37 -9.76 -16.99 -11.09
C HIS A 37 -10.95 -16.16 -11.57
N GLN A 38 -10.73 -14.91 -11.95
CA GLN A 38 -11.76 -14.06 -12.53
C GLN A 38 -12.21 -14.59 -13.91
N ALA A 39 -11.28 -15.09 -14.73
CA ALA A 39 -11.59 -15.67 -16.04
C ALA A 39 -12.38 -16.98 -15.92
N ASP A 40 -12.09 -17.79 -14.90
CA ASP A 40 -12.72 -19.09 -14.68
C ASP A 40 -14.13 -18.98 -14.07
N THR A 41 -14.32 -18.03 -13.14
CA THR A 41 -15.55 -17.93 -12.33
C THR A 41 -16.57 -16.93 -12.86
N GLN A 42 -16.22 -16.09 -13.84
CA GLN A 42 -17.03 -14.96 -14.27
C GLN A 42 -17.49 -15.09 -15.73
N ASP A 43 -18.79 -14.99 -15.89
CA ASP A 43 -19.37 -14.75 -17.21
C ASP A 43 -19.18 -13.28 -17.61
N PHE A 44 -18.23 -13.02 -18.50
CA PHE A 44 -17.91 -11.67 -18.98
C PHE A 44 -18.99 -11.07 -19.90
N THR A 45 -20.03 -11.82 -20.23
CA THR A 45 -21.16 -11.33 -21.01
C THR A 45 -22.18 -10.57 -20.17
N ASN A 46 -22.25 -10.87 -18.86
CA ASN A 46 -23.17 -10.22 -17.96
C ASN A 46 -22.63 -8.89 -17.43
N THR A 47 -23.49 -7.89 -17.39
CA THR A 47 -23.24 -6.59 -16.78
C THR A 47 -23.98 -6.45 -15.47
N GLY A 48 -23.44 -5.68 -14.54
CA GLY A 48 -24.08 -5.45 -13.26
C GLY A 48 -23.20 -4.67 -12.29
N VAL A 49 -23.64 -4.56 -11.05
CA VAL A 49 -22.83 -3.91 -10.00
C VAL A 49 -21.58 -4.73 -9.72
N PRO A 50 -20.37 -4.19 -9.91
CA PRO A 50 -19.12 -4.90 -9.63
C PRO A 50 -19.06 -5.46 -8.20
N ARG A 51 -18.49 -6.66 -8.06
CA ARG A 51 -18.28 -7.33 -6.75
C ARG A 51 -16.81 -7.64 -6.51
N ALA A 52 -16.06 -7.81 -7.59
CA ALA A 52 -14.65 -8.14 -7.56
C ALA A 52 -13.91 -7.37 -8.64
N PHE A 53 -12.60 -7.32 -8.50
CA PHE A 53 -11.69 -6.76 -9.49
C PHE A 53 -10.40 -7.56 -9.54
N SER A 54 -9.72 -7.51 -10.67
CA SER A 54 -8.33 -7.96 -10.83
C SER A 54 -7.47 -6.80 -11.32
N ILE A 55 -6.15 -6.96 -11.24
CA ILE A 55 -5.18 -6.04 -11.81
C ILE A 55 -4.54 -6.74 -13.00
N GLU A 56 -4.74 -6.18 -14.19
CA GLU A 56 -4.20 -6.70 -15.45
C GLU A 56 -3.36 -5.61 -16.13
N GLY A 57 -2.03 -5.78 -16.08
CA GLY A 57 -1.11 -4.76 -16.56
C GLY A 57 -1.26 -3.45 -15.77
N SER A 58 -1.66 -2.38 -16.48
CA SER A 58 -1.86 -1.04 -15.89
C SER A 58 -3.32 -0.70 -15.62
N ASN A 59 -4.21 -1.70 -15.55
CA ASN A 59 -5.64 -1.47 -15.39
C ASN A 59 -6.25 -2.32 -14.29
N PHE A 60 -7.29 -1.76 -13.65
CA PHE A 60 -8.28 -2.55 -12.92
C PHE A 60 -9.26 -3.15 -13.89
N ARG A 61 -9.58 -4.43 -13.75
CA ARG A 61 -10.64 -5.10 -14.48
C ARG A 61 -11.72 -5.55 -13.50
N PHE A 62 -12.97 -5.17 -13.79
CA PHE A 62 -14.10 -5.41 -12.89
C PHE A 62 -14.90 -6.63 -13.28
N SER A 63 -15.50 -7.26 -12.28
CA SER A 63 -16.38 -8.40 -12.46
C SER A 63 -17.59 -8.34 -11.49
N PRO A 64 -18.83 -8.48 -12.04
CA PRO A 64 -19.20 -8.37 -13.44
C PRO A 64 -18.82 -7.01 -14.05
N ALA A 65 -18.89 -6.91 -15.39
CA ALA A 65 -18.67 -5.61 -16.03
C ALA A 65 -19.71 -4.59 -15.55
N PRO A 66 -19.32 -3.34 -15.23
CA PRO A 66 -20.26 -2.32 -14.76
C PRO A 66 -21.41 -2.10 -15.74
N ASP A 67 -22.63 -2.05 -15.25
CA ASP A 67 -23.85 -1.74 -16.02
C ASP A 67 -24.13 -0.23 -16.07
N SER A 68 -23.49 0.55 -15.20
CA SER A 68 -23.60 2.01 -15.12
C SER A 68 -22.30 2.64 -14.64
N THR A 69 -22.28 3.98 -14.52
CA THR A 69 -21.15 4.69 -13.92
C THR A 69 -21.24 4.60 -12.39
N TYR A 70 -20.16 4.13 -11.78
CA TYR A 70 -20.01 4.03 -10.33
C TYR A 70 -18.92 4.95 -9.83
N THR A 71 -19.16 5.54 -8.65
CA THR A 71 -18.13 6.26 -7.89
C THR A 71 -17.45 5.29 -6.93
N ALA A 72 -16.13 5.34 -6.87
CA ALA A 72 -15.34 4.48 -6.01
C ALA A 72 -14.34 5.26 -5.17
N ARG A 73 -14.09 4.77 -3.95
CA ARG A 73 -13.00 5.19 -3.08
C ARG A 73 -11.94 4.10 -3.06
N ILE A 74 -10.73 4.47 -3.45
CA ILE A 74 -9.60 3.56 -3.49
C ILE A 74 -8.56 4.03 -2.47
N VAL A 75 -8.09 3.12 -1.62
CA VAL A 75 -6.94 3.33 -0.74
C VAL A 75 -5.82 2.41 -1.23
N PHE A 76 -4.68 2.97 -1.54
CA PHE A 76 -3.55 2.23 -2.10
C PHE A 76 -2.21 2.80 -1.62
N TYR A 77 -1.17 1.99 -1.71
CA TYR A 77 0.20 2.42 -1.50
C TYR A 77 0.71 3.06 -2.79
N LYS A 78 1.21 4.30 -2.67
CA LYS A 78 1.80 5.07 -3.77
C LYS A 78 3.31 5.06 -3.67
N ALA A 79 4.01 4.91 -4.80
CA ALA A 79 5.43 5.15 -4.87
C ALA A 79 5.73 6.62 -4.53
N PHE A 80 6.84 6.86 -3.86
CA PHE A 80 7.29 8.23 -3.60
C PHE A 80 7.72 8.88 -4.92
N ASP A 81 7.44 10.16 -5.05
CA ASP A 81 7.87 10.93 -6.20
C ASP A 81 9.41 11.04 -6.16
N SER A 82 10.05 10.74 -7.28
CA SER A 82 11.52 10.87 -7.42
C SER A 82 11.92 12.33 -7.27
N ILE A 83 13.04 12.57 -6.60
CA ILE A 83 13.64 13.91 -6.52
C ILE A 83 14.44 14.13 -7.79
N ASP A 84 14.09 15.15 -8.54
CA ASP A 84 14.74 15.59 -9.77
C ASP A 84 14.76 17.12 -9.88
N SER A 85 15.13 17.65 -11.04
CA SER A 85 15.19 19.10 -11.28
C SER A 85 13.82 19.81 -11.21
N THR A 86 12.73 19.08 -11.38
CA THR A 86 11.35 19.59 -11.33
C THR A 86 10.67 19.32 -9.99
N THR A 87 10.92 18.13 -9.44
CA THR A 87 10.41 17.68 -8.14
C THR A 87 11.52 17.76 -7.10
N THR A 88 11.65 18.91 -6.46
CA THR A 88 12.76 19.19 -5.52
C THR A 88 12.53 18.65 -4.11
N THR A 89 11.31 18.20 -3.80
CA THR A 89 10.97 17.68 -2.47
C THR A 89 9.93 16.55 -2.56
N ASN A 90 9.95 15.66 -1.58
CA ASN A 90 8.90 14.66 -1.38
C ASN A 90 8.62 14.49 0.12
N THR A 91 7.62 13.67 0.46
CA THR A 91 7.19 13.44 1.85
C THR A 91 8.32 12.91 2.75
N ILE A 92 9.19 12.04 2.22
CA ILE A 92 10.31 11.49 2.99
C ILE A 92 11.34 12.56 3.27
N LEU A 93 11.74 13.34 2.26
CA LEU A 93 12.71 14.43 2.45
C LEU A 93 12.19 15.46 3.46
N THR A 94 10.87 15.75 3.45
CA THR A 94 10.28 16.71 4.37
C THR A 94 10.21 16.21 5.81
N LYS A 95 9.84 14.94 6.02
CA LYS A 95 9.66 14.36 7.36
C LYS A 95 10.94 13.74 7.93
N PHE A 96 11.78 13.14 7.09
CA PHE A 96 12.97 12.37 7.45
C PHE A 96 14.16 12.70 6.55
N PRO A 97 14.67 13.94 6.58
CA PRO A 97 15.77 14.37 5.71
C PRO A 97 17.06 13.58 5.92
N ASP A 98 17.25 13.04 7.12
CA ASP A 98 18.42 12.25 7.51
C ASP A 98 18.59 10.98 6.66
N ILE A 99 17.51 10.39 6.16
CA ILE A 99 17.56 9.24 5.26
C ILE A 99 18.33 9.61 3.99
N TYR A 100 18.02 10.76 3.39
CA TYR A 100 18.71 11.22 2.19
C TYR A 100 20.15 11.65 2.47
N LEU A 101 20.38 12.37 3.58
CA LEU A 101 21.69 12.84 3.97
C LEU A 101 22.65 11.65 4.22
N TYR A 102 22.31 10.79 5.16
CA TYR A 102 23.20 9.68 5.52
C TYR A 102 23.24 8.59 4.46
N GLY A 103 22.16 8.39 3.70
CA GLY A 103 22.16 7.53 2.52
C GLY A 103 23.15 8.01 1.47
N ALA A 104 23.12 9.29 1.11
CA ALA A 104 24.07 9.88 0.17
C ALA A 104 25.51 9.79 0.67
N LEU A 105 25.77 10.12 1.94
CA LEU A 105 27.10 10.02 2.55
C LEU A 105 27.62 8.58 2.57
N TYR A 106 26.78 7.63 2.94
CA TYR A 106 27.14 6.21 2.94
C TYR A 106 27.49 5.71 1.54
N TYR A 107 26.66 5.97 0.54
CA TYR A 107 26.97 5.56 -0.84
C TYR A 107 28.16 6.29 -1.41
N ALA A 108 28.29 7.60 -1.19
CA ALA A 108 29.47 8.36 -1.64
C ALA A 108 30.76 7.84 -1.03
N SER A 109 30.74 7.46 0.26
CA SER A 109 31.91 6.96 0.98
C SER A 109 32.51 5.70 0.36
N THR A 110 31.69 4.87 -0.32
CA THR A 110 32.15 3.64 -0.99
C THR A 110 33.05 3.94 -2.22
N PHE A 111 32.97 5.15 -2.80
CA PHE A 111 33.73 5.57 -3.97
C PHE A 111 34.97 6.42 -3.61
N ILE A 112 35.01 6.95 -2.39
CA ILE A 112 36.12 7.81 -1.95
C ILE A 112 37.30 6.95 -1.48
N ARG A 113 38.41 6.99 -2.22
CA ARG A 113 39.64 6.27 -1.83
C ARG A 113 40.24 6.89 -0.56
N GLY A 114 40.63 6.01 0.39
CA GLY A 114 41.30 6.45 1.63
C GLY A 114 40.36 6.94 2.73
N MET A 115 39.05 6.77 2.57
CA MET A 115 38.12 7.02 3.67
C MET A 115 38.30 5.97 4.76
N ASP A 116 38.29 6.41 6.01
CA ASP A 116 38.43 5.53 7.16
C ASP A 116 37.18 4.60 7.27
N GLN A 117 37.43 3.33 7.44
CA GLN A 117 36.37 2.32 7.54
C GLN A 117 35.40 2.60 8.69
N GLN A 118 35.87 3.15 9.79
CA GLN A 118 35.06 3.52 10.94
C GLN A 118 34.02 4.60 10.56
N THR A 119 34.42 5.57 9.77
CA THR A 119 33.53 6.63 9.24
C THR A 119 32.45 6.06 8.33
N VAL A 120 32.80 5.10 7.45
CA VAL A 120 31.82 4.41 6.59
C VAL A 120 30.79 3.65 7.41
N ILE A 121 31.23 2.94 8.46
CA ILE A 121 30.34 2.23 9.38
C ILE A 121 29.42 3.21 10.12
N GLN A 122 29.92 4.36 10.55
CA GLN A 122 29.10 5.39 11.19
C GLN A 122 28.00 5.90 10.27
N PHE A 123 28.31 6.23 9.01
CA PHE A 123 27.29 6.67 8.05
C PHE A 123 26.23 5.60 7.81
N LYS A 124 26.65 4.34 7.67
CA LYS A 124 25.73 3.21 7.54
C LYS A 124 24.80 3.10 8.75
N THR A 125 25.34 3.16 9.96
CA THR A 125 24.57 3.06 11.21
C THR A 125 23.55 4.19 11.33
N GLN A 126 23.93 5.43 10.98
CA GLN A 126 23.01 6.57 11.01
C GLN A 126 21.91 6.44 9.94
N TYR A 127 22.26 5.93 8.77
CA TYR A 127 21.28 5.66 7.70
C TYR A 127 20.25 4.62 8.13
N GLU A 128 20.69 3.49 8.70
CA GLU A 128 19.81 2.44 9.21
C GLU A 128 18.91 2.94 10.35
N ALA A 129 19.45 3.76 11.25
CA ALA A 129 18.70 4.38 12.32
C ALA A 129 17.62 5.33 11.80
N ALA A 130 17.93 6.14 10.78
CA ALA A 130 16.97 7.05 10.15
C ALA A 130 15.84 6.29 9.43
N ILE A 131 16.14 5.18 8.75
CA ILE A 131 15.12 4.30 8.15
C ILE A 131 14.21 3.74 9.24
N LYS A 132 14.78 3.20 10.31
CA LYS A 132 14.00 2.64 11.41
C LYS A 132 13.08 3.66 12.06
N GLN A 133 13.55 4.90 12.23
CA GLN A 133 12.72 5.99 12.74
C GLN A 133 11.50 6.26 11.85
N ALA A 134 11.68 6.21 10.52
CA ALA A 134 10.58 6.39 9.57
C ALA A 134 9.59 5.21 9.60
N GLU A 135 10.09 3.98 9.73
CA GLU A 135 9.26 2.77 9.87
C GLU A 135 8.43 2.80 11.17
N ASP A 136 9.05 3.20 12.28
CA ASP A 136 8.37 3.34 13.57
C ASP A 136 7.28 4.42 13.52
N ALA A 137 7.54 5.55 12.86
CA ALA A 137 6.56 6.60 12.66
C ALA A 137 5.38 6.15 11.76
N ASP A 138 5.65 5.40 10.69
CA ASP A 138 4.60 4.83 9.82
C ASP A 138 3.75 3.79 10.58
N ALA A 139 4.39 2.99 11.44
CA ALA A 139 3.67 2.04 12.29
C ALA A 139 2.73 2.74 13.26
N LEU A 140 3.18 3.83 13.90
CA LEU A 140 2.35 4.64 14.79
C LEU A 140 1.17 5.29 14.05
N ASP A 141 1.40 5.85 12.85
CA ASP A 141 0.34 6.45 12.03
C ASP A 141 -0.73 5.43 11.61
N LYS A 142 -0.35 4.18 11.35
CA LYS A 142 -1.30 3.11 11.01
C LYS A 142 -2.24 2.75 12.15
N TYR A 143 -1.79 2.88 13.39
CA TYR A 143 -2.57 2.55 14.59
C TYR A 143 -3.17 3.77 15.27
N ASN A 144 -2.87 4.98 14.80
CA ASN A 144 -3.38 6.22 15.38
C ASN A 144 -4.90 6.32 15.17
N GLY A 145 -5.66 6.26 16.26
CA GLY A 145 -7.13 6.31 16.25
C GLY A 145 -7.84 4.95 16.23
N SER A 146 -7.12 3.84 16.18
CA SER A 146 -7.71 2.53 16.44
C SER A 146 -7.68 2.27 17.94
N PRO A 147 -8.82 2.09 18.64
CA PRO A 147 -8.75 1.64 20.01
C PRO A 147 -8.01 0.30 20.01
N LEU A 148 -7.00 0.17 20.85
CA LEU A 148 -6.35 -1.11 21.12
C LEU A 148 -7.43 -2.02 21.71
N ILE A 149 -8.10 -2.78 20.86
CA ILE A 149 -8.96 -3.86 21.30
C ILE A 149 -8.00 -4.94 21.80
N GLN A 150 -7.72 -4.88 23.09
CA GLN A 150 -7.11 -5.98 23.79
C GLN A 150 -8.12 -7.14 23.65
N ARG A 151 -7.84 -8.07 22.73
CA ARG A 151 -8.57 -9.35 22.74
C ARG A 151 -8.25 -9.95 24.10
N SER A 152 -9.25 -9.91 25.00
CA SER A 152 -9.16 -10.66 26.26
C SER A 152 -8.83 -12.10 25.87
N GLY A 153 -7.74 -12.61 26.41
CA GLY A 153 -7.29 -13.97 26.15
C GLY A 153 -8.46 -14.91 26.30
N ILE A 154 -8.52 -15.91 25.44
CA ILE A 154 -9.50 -16.99 25.51
C ILE A 154 -9.50 -17.47 26.96
N ASN A 155 -10.62 -17.26 27.64
CA ASN A 155 -10.82 -17.77 29.00
C ASN A 155 -10.94 -19.29 28.90
N ILE A 156 -9.85 -20.01 29.12
CA ILE A 156 -9.78 -21.48 29.06
C ILE A 156 -10.39 -22.13 30.32
N ASN A 157 -11.03 -21.38 31.19
CA ASN A 157 -11.64 -21.89 32.42
C ASN A 157 -12.94 -22.71 32.19
N HIS A 158 -13.23 -23.13 30.97
CA HIS A 158 -14.42 -23.92 30.69
C HIS A 158 -14.17 -25.41 30.45
N LEU A 159 -12.97 -25.91 30.73
CA LEU A 159 -12.62 -27.32 30.55
C LEU A 159 -12.59 -28.16 31.84
N ASP A 160 -12.89 -27.56 33.02
CA ASP A 160 -12.80 -28.28 34.30
C ASP A 160 -14.13 -28.84 34.82
N ASN A 161 -15.18 -28.92 34.00
CA ASN A 161 -16.47 -29.49 34.43
C ASN A 161 -16.97 -30.59 33.47
N VAL A 162 -16.14 -31.61 33.22
CA VAL A 162 -16.64 -32.91 32.75
C VAL A 162 -16.20 -33.95 33.76
N LYS A 163 -17.06 -34.21 34.70
CA LYS A 163 -17.11 -35.46 35.47
C LYS A 163 -18.21 -36.34 34.93
#